data_ee179a5d3fd6541ae50e2b10c2ca1a4a
#
_entry.id   ee179a5d3fd6541ae50e2b10c2ca1a4a
#
_cell.length_a   1.000
_cell.length_b   1.000
_cell.length_c   1.000
_cell.angle_alpha   90.00
_cell.angle_beta   90.00
_cell.angle_gamma   90.00
#
_symmetry.space_group_name_H-M   'P 1'
#
loop_
_entity.id
_entity.type
_entity.pdbx_description
1 polymer ?
#
loop_
_entity_poly.entity_id
_entity_poly.type
_entity_poly.pdbx_seq_one_letter_code
_entity_poly.pdbx_strand_id
1 'polypeptide(L)'
;MVEYSKSGSFTYDYVRLKPCRQIDLHTQKTWELDYIQTGSGVRTIGDRQEIFREGEVVLVPPEIPHCWNFDPAGADPDGNIVNITLTFDDLLLDSILRVFPQMREVIDRLLEMRDTALFYSRKTRASLAAALTAMRTERPSAQAAEFMNILNQLGDTAGISKSEVYRRMSVEQTREMQVRVYVSSNLSRRITLKEMAAYVGMNEAAFCVFFKRHYGQTFIEYLNSQRLEYARYLLEKGGLSVAEVCYASGFESPAYFSRLFRKSTGTSPSAYARSVADNHLTIK
;
A
#
# COMPACT_ATOMS: atom_id res chain seq x y z
N MET A 1 15.06 -10.08 6.73
CA MET A 1 16.34 -10.04 5.97
C MET A 1 15.93 -9.74 4.54
N VAL A 2 16.39 -8.63 3.98
CA VAL A 2 16.10 -8.26 2.58
C VAL A 2 17.24 -8.87 1.77
N GLU A 3 16.94 -9.87 0.96
CA GLU A 3 17.91 -10.47 0.04
C GLU A 3 17.79 -9.76 -1.31
N TYR A 4 18.78 -8.95 -1.65
CA TYR A 4 18.88 -8.30 -2.97
C TYR A 4 19.72 -9.16 -3.90
N SER A 5 19.12 -9.73 -4.92
CA SER A 5 19.84 -10.26 -6.07
C SER A 5 19.92 -9.17 -7.14
N LYS A 6 21.02 -8.42 -7.18
CA LYS A 6 21.31 -7.50 -8.28
C LYS A 6 21.78 -8.29 -9.50
N SER A 7 20.85 -8.75 -10.34
CA SER A 7 21.19 -8.97 -11.75
C SER A 7 21.09 -7.61 -12.45
N GLY A 8 22.03 -7.24 -13.31
CA GLY A 8 22.13 -5.90 -13.88
C GLY A 8 20.98 -5.49 -14.83
N SER A 9 19.89 -6.26 -14.88
CA SER A 9 18.78 -6.09 -15.81
C SER A 9 17.39 -6.16 -15.19
N PHE A 10 17.20 -6.91 -14.11
CA PHE A 10 15.98 -6.90 -13.28
C PHE A 10 16.36 -7.07 -11.81
N THR A 11 15.44 -6.73 -10.89
CA THR A 11 15.65 -6.92 -9.45
C THR A 11 14.62 -7.91 -8.93
N TYR A 12 15.06 -8.83 -8.11
CA TYR A 12 14.23 -9.80 -7.40
C TYR A 12 14.40 -9.61 -5.90
N ASP A 13 13.31 -9.35 -5.19
CA ASP A 13 13.31 -9.13 -3.75
C ASP A 13 12.35 -10.11 -3.07
N TYR A 14 12.88 -10.84 -2.10
CA TYR A 14 12.11 -11.65 -1.16
C TYR A 14 12.08 -10.95 0.19
N VAL A 15 10.94 -10.40 0.55
CA VAL A 15 10.77 -9.59 1.76
C VAL A 15 9.97 -10.37 2.79
N ARG A 16 10.60 -10.71 3.94
CA ARG A 16 9.92 -11.27 5.11
C ARG A 16 10.13 -10.33 6.28
N LEU A 17 9.06 -9.72 6.77
CA LEU A 17 9.13 -8.71 7.82
C LEU A 17 7.85 -8.64 8.65
N LYS A 18 7.89 -7.89 9.75
CA LYS A 18 6.71 -7.59 10.55
C LYS A 18 5.83 -6.57 9.83
N PRO A 19 4.49 -6.66 9.92
CA PRO A 19 3.55 -5.74 9.25
C PRO A 19 3.80 -4.25 9.54
N CYS A 20 4.38 -3.92 10.69
CA CYS A 20 4.69 -2.53 11.08
C CYS A 20 5.90 -1.91 10.35
N ARG A 21 6.58 -2.65 9.47
CA ARG A 21 7.74 -2.19 8.69
C ARG A 21 7.48 -2.23 7.19
N GLN A 22 6.28 -1.91 6.79
CA GLN A 22 5.83 -1.92 5.39
C GLN A 22 6.48 -0.80 4.58
N ILE A 23 6.44 -0.96 3.25
CA ILE A 23 6.85 0.08 2.32
C ILE A 23 5.72 1.10 2.19
N ASP A 24 6.05 2.37 2.40
CA ASP A 24 5.11 3.48 2.24
C ASP A 24 4.70 3.68 0.77
N LEU A 25 3.64 4.46 0.56
CA LEU A 25 3.18 4.81 -0.78
C LEU A 25 4.31 5.47 -1.57
N HIS A 26 4.70 4.86 -2.66
CA HIS A 26 5.78 5.32 -3.52
C HIS A 26 5.42 5.22 -5.01
N THR A 27 6.25 5.81 -5.84
CA THR A 27 6.24 5.65 -7.29
C THR A 27 7.64 5.24 -7.75
N GLN A 28 7.72 4.45 -8.80
CA GLN A 28 8.98 4.04 -9.38
C GLN A 28 8.93 4.08 -10.92
N LYS A 29 10.09 4.07 -11.57
CA LYS A 29 10.22 4.09 -13.02
C LYS A 29 10.26 2.70 -13.66
N THR A 30 10.02 1.67 -12.86
CA THR A 30 10.05 0.27 -13.25
C THR A 30 8.66 -0.34 -13.21
N TRP A 31 8.44 -1.36 -13.99
CA TRP A 31 7.37 -2.32 -13.81
C TRP A 31 7.62 -3.09 -12.53
N GLU A 32 6.58 -3.38 -11.77
CA GLU A 32 6.65 -4.16 -10.54
C GLU A 32 5.62 -5.27 -10.56
N LEU A 33 6.10 -6.50 -10.49
CA LEU A 33 5.27 -7.69 -10.30
C LEU A 33 5.36 -8.11 -8.84
N ASP A 34 4.26 -7.96 -8.13
CA ASP A 34 4.13 -8.34 -6.74
C ASP A 34 3.40 -9.65 -6.57
N TYR A 35 3.92 -10.50 -5.70
CA TYR A 35 3.26 -11.69 -5.22
C TYR A 35 3.17 -11.67 -3.69
N ILE A 36 1.96 -11.61 -3.18
CA ILE A 36 1.69 -11.70 -1.74
C ILE A 36 1.69 -13.18 -1.34
N GLN A 37 2.84 -13.67 -0.87
CA GLN A 37 2.98 -15.07 -0.47
C GLN A 37 2.31 -15.31 0.89
N THR A 38 2.39 -14.36 1.83
CA THR A 38 1.76 -14.44 3.14
C THR A 38 1.30 -13.06 3.59
N GLY A 39 0.04 -12.96 3.97
CA GLY A 39 -0.53 -11.71 4.49
C GLY A 39 -1.81 -11.30 3.77
N SER A 40 -2.48 -10.35 4.38
CA SER A 40 -3.67 -9.68 3.83
C SER A 40 -3.70 -8.24 4.35
N GLY A 41 -4.53 -7.40 3.73
CA GLY A 41 -4.63 -6.01 4.15
C GLY A 41 -5.32 -5.14 3.12
N VAL A 42 -4.90 -3.88 3.04
CA VAL A 42 -5.41 -2.91 2.06
C VAL A 42 -4.27 -2.46 1.16
N ARG A 43 -4.38 -2.69 -0.15
CA ARG A 43 -3.48 -2.09 -1.13
C ARG A 43 -4.03 -0.77 -1.62
N THR A 44 -3.13 0.13 -1.95
CA THR A 44 -3.42 1.34 -2.71
C THR A 44 -2.69 1.23 -4.05
N ILE A 45 -3.39 1.38 -5.17
CA ILE A 45 -2.81 1.51 -6.50
C ILE A 45 -3.50 2.69 -7.18
N GLY A 46 -2.73 3.69 -7.63
CA GLY A 46 -3.29 4.93 -8.14
C GLY A 46 -4.15 5.62 -7.08
N ASP A 47 -5.39 5.91 -7.41
CA ASP A 47 -6.38 6.56 -6.55
C ASP A 47 -7.33 5.58 -5.83
N ARG A 48 -7.13 4.28 -6.00
CA ARG A 48 -8.01 3.24 -5.46
C ARG A 48 -7.39 2.50 -4.29
N GLN A 49 -8.25 2.16 -3.33
CA GLN A 49 -7.92 1.30 -2.21
C GLN A 49 -8.81 0.06 -2.23
N GLU A 50 -8.20 -1.11 -2.19
CA GLU A 50 -8.91 -2.39 -2.18
C GLU A 50 -8.25 -3.37 -1.21
N ILE A 51 -9.06 -4.32 -0.72
CA ILE A 51 -8.56 -5.41 0.11
C ILE A 51 -7.79 -6.38 -0.77
N PHE A 52 -6.58 -6.73 -0.36
CA PHE A 52 -5.80 -7.81 -0.93
C PHE A 52 -5.71 -9.00 0.02
N ARG A 53 -5.37 -10.16 -0.53
CA ARG A 53 -5.25 -11.41 0.22
C ARG A 53 -4.01 -12.19 -0.22
N GLU A 54 -3.61 -13.11 0.64
CA GLU A 54 -2.62 -14.12 0.32
C GLU A 54 -2.89 -14.78 -1.04
N GLY A 55 -1.84 -15.01 -1.79
CA GLY A 55 -1.90 -15.55 -3.14
C GLY A 55 -2.19 -14.53 -4.24
N GLU A 56 -2.36 -13.25 -3.94
CA GLU A 56 -2.53 -12.22 -4.97
C GLU A 56 -1.23 -12.01 -5.75
N VAL A 57 -1.36 -11.91 -7.08
CA VAL A 57 -0.29 -11.49 -7.98
C VAL A 57 -0.81 -10.33 -8.81
N VAL A 58 -0.07 -9.23 -8.82
CA VAL A 58 -0.43 -8.02 -9.55
C VAL A 58 0.80 -7.42 -10.24
N LEU A 59 0.64 -6.98 -11.49
CA LEU A 59 1.63 -6.20 -12.20
C LEU A 59 1.24 -4.72 -12.13
N VAL A 60 2.11 -3.90 -11.56
CA VAL A 60 1.96 -2.45 -11.49
C VAL A 60 2.89 -1.80 -12.51
N PRO A 61 2.36 -0.99 -13.43
CA PRO A 61 3.17 -0.25 -14.39
C PRO A 61 4.01 0.86 -13.76
N PRO A 62 5.04 1.36 -14.48
CA PRO A 62 5.83 2.50 -14.05
C PRO A 62 4.98 3.73 -13.73
N GLU A 63 5.43 4.51 -12.74
CA GLU A 63 4.87 5.81 -12.35
C GLU A 63 3.45 5.79 -11.77
N ILE A 64 2.89 4.63 -11.48
CA ILE A 64 1.64 4.51 -10.73
C ILE A 64 1.96 4.44 -9.25
N PRO A 65 1.45 5.36 -8.40
CA PRO A 65 1.63 5.31 -6.96
C PRO A 65 1.01 4.05 -6.38
N HIS A 66 1.75 3.32 -5.56
CA HIS A 66 1.24 2.09 -4.95
C HIS A 66 1.88 1.77 -3.60
N CYS A 67 1.16 1.01 -2.78
CA CYS A 67 1.65 0.42 -1.53
C CYS A 67 0.72 -0.69 -1.04
N TRP A 68 1.24 -1.56 -0.17
CA TRP A 68 0.49 -2.59 0.53
C TRP A 68 0.55 -2.34 2.04
N ASN A 69 -0.61 -2.08 2.65
CA ASN A 69 -0.76 -1.97 4.09
C ASN A 69 -1.25 -3.31 4.64
N PHE A 70 -0.33 -4.10 5.19
CA PHE A 70 -0.62 -5.41 5.73
C PHE A 70 -1.29 -5.32 7.11
N ASP A 71 -2.36 -6.09 7.30
CA ASP A 71 -3.00 -6.26 8.60
C ASP A 71 -2.17 -7.23 9.45
N PRO A 72 -1.84 -6.89 10.71
CA PRO A 72 -1.20 -7.82 11.63
C PRO A 72 -1.94 -9.15 11.80
N ALA A 73 -3.26 -9.16 11.67
CA ALA A 73 -4.07 -10.38 11.73
C ALA A 73 -3.85 -11.34 10.55
N GLY A 74 -3.30 -10.86 9.44
CA GLY A 74 -2.97 -11.67 8.26
C GLY A 74 -1.57 -12.26 8.26
N ALA A 75 -0.77 -12.01 9.30
CA ALA A 75 0.60 -12.51 9.41
C ALA A 75 0.67 -14.02 9.68
N ASP A 76 1.82 -14.63 9.36
CA ASP A 76 2.12 -16.02 9.70
C ASP A 76 2.15 -16.24 11.25
N PRO A 77 2.22 -17.51 11.75
CA PRO A 77 2.30 -17.79 13.18
C PRO A 77 3.48 -17.11 13.89
N ASP A 78 4.56 -16.80 13.17
CA ASP A 78 5.70 -16.04 13.70
C ASP A 78 5.45 -14.52 13.66
N GLY A 79 4.28 -14.10 13.16
CA GLY A 79 3.86 -12.72 13.02
C GLY A 79 4.55 -11.97 11.87
N ASN A 80 4.99 -12.65 10.80
CA ASN A 80 5.59 -12.03 9.64
C ASN A 80 4.66 -12.08 8.42
N ILE A 81 4.86 -11.14 7.51
CA ILE A 81 4.31 -11.17 6.16
C ILE A 81 5.43 -11.52 5.17
N VAL A 82 5.06 -12.06 4.02
CA VAL A 82 5.99 -12.37 2.93
C VAL A 82 5.47 -11.78 1.62
N ASN A 83 6.26 -10.88 1.05
CA ASN A 83 6.05 -10.35 -0.30
C ASN A 83 7.24 -10.69 -1.18
N ILE A 84 6.99 -11.09 -2.42
CA ILE A 84 8.00 -11.29 -3.45
C ILE A 84 7.75 -10.28 -4.55
N THR A 85 8.79 -9.50 -4.87
CA THR A 85 8.72 -8.44 -5.87
C THR A 85 9.75 -8.66 -6.96
N LEU A 86 9.32 -8.56 -8.21
CA LEU A 86 10.17 -8.59 -9.39
C LEU A 86 10.02 -7.26 -10.13
N THR A 87 11.10 -6.48 -10.25
CA THR A 87 11.07 -5.19 -10.96
C THR A 87 11.94 -5.23 -12.22
N PHE A 88 11.52 -4.52 -13.26
CA PHE A 88 12.25 -4.36 -14.52
C PHE A 88 11.86 -3.06 -15.20
N ASP A 89 12.71 -2.53 -16.07
CA ASP A 89 12.47 -1.28 -16.77
C ASP A 89 12.31 -1.46 -18.29
N ASP A 90 11.91 -0.38 -18.97
CA ASP A 90 11.74 -0.38 -20.42
C ASP A 90 13.06 -0.59 -21.18
N LEU A 91 14.20 -0.18 -20.61
CA LEU A 91 15.50 -0.39 -21.24
C LEU A 91 15.85 -1.87 -21.31
N LEU A 92 15.43 -2.65 -20.33
CA LEU A 92 15.53 -4.12 -20.39
C LEU A 92 14.63 -4.68 -21.49
N LEU A 93 13.37 -4.23 -21.57
CA LEU A 93 12.43 -4.68 -22.62
C LEU A 93 12.97 -4.38 -24.01
N ASP A 94 13.51 -3.19 -24.24
CA ASP A 94 14.16 -2.81 -25.50
C ASP A 94 15.39 -3.67 -25.81
N SER A 95 16.16 -4.04 -24.78
CA SER A 95 17.34 -4.90 -24.94
C SER A 95 16.95 -6.32 -25.30
N ILE A 96 15.88 -6.86 -24.70
CA ILE A 96 15.30 -8.16 -25.05
C ILE A 96 14.83 -8.15 -26.50
N LEU A 97 14.12 -7.12 -26.96
CA LEU A 97 13.66 -7.03 -28.33
C LEU A 97 14.78 -7.02 -29.37
N ARG A 98 15.94 -6.43 -29.04
CA ARG A 98 17.12 -6.44 -29.92
C ARG A 98 17.72 -7.82 -30.07
N VAL A 99 17.70 -8.64 -29.02
CA VAL A 99 18.30 -9.99 -29.01
C VAL A 99 17.31 -11.06 -29.40
N PHE A 100 16.05 -10.90 -28.97
CA PHE A 100 14.95 -11.83 -29.17
C PHE A 100 13.73 -11.15 -29.84
N PRO A 101 13.78 -10.88 -31.17
CA PRO A 101 12.65 -10.23 -31.87
C PRO A 101 11.34 -10.98 -31.75
N GLN A 102 11.37 -12.28 -31.42
CA GLN A 102 10.20 -13.12 -31.18
C GLN A 102 9.36 -12.69 -29.97
N MET A 103 9.95 -11.91 -29.06
CA MET A 103 9.26 -11.36 -27.89
C MET A 103 8.45 -10.10 -28.21
N ARG A 104 8.47 -9.61 -29.46
CA ARG A 104 7.81 -8.36 -29.85
C ARG A 104 6.34 -8.30 -29.45
N GLU A 105 5.57 -9.30 -29.80
CA GLU A 105 4.12 -9.34 -29.51
C GLU A 105 3.83 -9.23 -28.02
N VAL A 106 4.60 -9.92 -27.20
CA VAL A 106 4.48 -9.92 -25.72
C VAL A 106 4.80 -8.53 -25.15
N ILE A 107 5.92 -7.95 -25.59
CA ILE A 107 6.42 -6.67 -25.07
C ILE A 107 5.54 -5.51 -25.55
N ASP A 108 5.13 -5.49 -26.82
CA ASP A 108 4.24 -4.45 -27.35
C ASP A 108 2.91 -4.44 -26.57
N ARG A 109 2.35 -5.60 -26.24
CA ARG A 109 1.14 -5.71 -25.39
C ARG A 109 1.35 -5.14 -23.98
N LEU A 110 2.49 -5.41 -23.34
CA LEU A 110 2.80 -4.83 -22.04
C LEU A 110 2.90 -3.30 -22.13
N LEU A 111 3.57 -2.78 -23.16
CA LEU A 111 3.73 -1.35 -23.36
C LEU A 111 2.39 -0.65 -23.65
N GLU A 112 1.47 -1.29 -24.35
CA GLU A 112 0.09 -0.80 -24.58
C GLU A 112 -0.71 -0.70 -23.26
N MET A 113 -0.42 -1.56 -22.29
CA MET A 113 -1.10 -1.58 -20.97
C MET A 113 -0.37 -0.75 -19.89
N ARG A 114 0.48 0.20 -20.30
CA ARG A 114 1.33 0.98 -19.39
C ARG A 114 0.59 1.82 -18.34
N ASP A 115 -0.66 2.13 -18.60
CA ASP A 115 -1.51 2.86 -17.65
C ASP A 115 -2.47 1.93 -16.88
N THR A 116 -2.20 0.61 -16.89
CA THR A 116 -3.13 -0.40 -16.41
C THR A 116 -2.44 -1.37 -15.46
N ALA A 117 -2.86 -1.42 -14.20
CA ALA A 117 -2.47 -2.53 -13.32
C ALA A 117 -3.22 -3.81 -13.73
N LEU A 118 -2.50 -4.93 -13.79
CA LEU A 118 -2.99 -6.21 -14.28
C LEU A 118 -3.08 -7.22 -13.15
N PHE A 119 -4.25 -7.84 -13.04
CA PHE A 119 -4.54 -8.93 -12.12
C PHE A 119 -4.78 -10.21 -12.91
N TYR A 120 -4.24 -11.30 -12.45
CA TYR A 120 -4.20 -12.53 -13.21
C TYR A 120 -5.24 -13.58 -12.79
N SER A 121 -5.69 -14.40 -13.74
CA SER A 121 -6.57 -15.53 -13.49
C SER A 121 -5.96 -16.51 -12.48
N ARG A 122 -6.78 -17.32 -11.84
CA ARG A 122 -6.30 -18.31 -10.86
C ARG A 122 -5.17 -19.20 -11.40
N LYS A 123 -5.27 -19.62 -12.67
CA LYS A 123 -4.27 -20.48 -13.31
C LYS A 123 -2.95 -19.73 -13.53
N THR A 124 -3.00 -18.56 -14.16
CA THR A 124 -1.81 -17.73 -14.45
C THR A 124 -1.15 -17.27 -13.17
N ARG A 125 -1.94 -16.83 -12.18
CA ARG A 125 -1.46 -16.44 -10.86
C ARG A 125 -0.70 -17.56 -10.16
N ALA A 126 -1.23 -18.79 -10.18
CA ALA A 126 -0.54 -19.94 -9.59
C ALA A 126 0.80 -20.23 -10.29
N SER A 127 0.85 -20.10 -11.62
CA SER A 127 2.08 -20.26 -12.39
C SER A 127 3.11 -19.18 -12.10
N LEU A 128 2.70 -17.91 -12.07
CA LEU A 128 3.56 -16.77 -11.71
C LEU A 128 4.08 -16.87 -10.28
N ALA A 129 3.22 -17.24 -9.33
CA ALA A 129 3.61 -17.44 -7.93
C ALA A 129 4.64 -18.57 -7.76
N ALA A 130 4.47 -19.67 -8.50
CA ALA A 130 5.43 -20.78 -8.50
C ALA A 130 6.79 -20.34 -9.07
N ALA A 131 6.79 -19.62 -10.19
CA ALA A 131 7.97 -19.07 -10.82
C ALA A 131 8.74 -18.11 -9.89
N LEU A 132 8.03 -17.13 -9.33
CA LEU A 132 8.61 -16.17 -8.37
C LEU A 132 9.17 -16.86 -7.12
N THR A 133 8.50 -17.90 -6.62
CA THR A 133 8.99 -18.66 -5.45
C THR A 133 10.25 -19.45 -5.78
N ALA A 134 10.33 -20.07 -6.98
CA ALA A 134 11.48 -20.84 -7.44
C ALA A 134 12.73 -19.95 -7.59
N MET A 135 12.58 -18.74 -8.10
CA MET A 135 13.68 -17.78 -8.29
C MET A 135 14.48 -17.52 -7.01
N ARG A 136 13.89 -17.69 -5.83
CA ARG A 136 14.56 -17.46 -4.54
C ARG A 136 15.84 -18.27 -4.35
N THR A 137 15.84 -19.51 -4.79
CA THR A 137 16.96 -20.46 -4.57
C THR A 137 17.73 -20.78 -5.85
N GLU A 138 17.32 -20.18 -6.97
CA GLU A 138 17.96 -20.43 -8.25
C GLU A 138 19.25 -19.63 -8.42
N ARG A 139 20.17 -20.19 -9.22
CA ARG A 139 21.37 -19.46 -9.66
C ARG A 139 20.97 -18.34 -10.65
N PRO A 140 21.79 -17.26 -10.79
CA PRO A 140 21.41 -16.10 -11.63
C PRO A 140 21.05 -16.44 -13.08
N SER A 141 21.69 -17.45 -13.71
CA SER A 141 21.36 -17.86 -15.07
C SER A 141 19.98 -18.56 -15.18
N ALA A 142 19.53 -19.27 -14.15
CA ALA A 142 18.22 -19.86 -14.08
C ALA A 142 17.15 -18.78 -13.79
N GLN A 143 17.45 -17.83 -12.91
CA GLN A 143 16.59 -16.66 -12.69
C GLN A 143 16.35 -15.86 -13.98
N ALA A 144 17.39 -15.70 -14.83
CA ALA A 144 17.24 -15.03 -16.13
C ALA A 144 16.30 -15.80 -17.08
N ALA A 145 16.39 -17.13 -17.10
CA ALA A 145 15.48 -17.96 -17.90
C ALA A 145 14.04 -17.88 -17.37
N GLU A 146 13.88 -17.91 -16.04
CA GLU A 146 12.57 -17.80 -15.41
C GLU A 146 11.96 -16.42 -15.60
N PHE A 147 12.76 -15.35 -15.59
CA PHE A 147 12.31 -14.00 -15.94
C PHE A 147 11.71 -13.95 -17.35
N MET A 148 12.33 -14.58 -18.35
CA MET A 148 11.79 -14.64 -19.71
C MET A 148 10.47 -15.43 -19.77
N ASN A 149 10.34 -16.49 -18.98
CA ASN A 149 9.11 -17.26 -18.85
C ASN A 149 8.00 -16.42 -18.17
N ILE A 150 8.32 -15.69 -17.11
CA ILE A 150 7.40 -14.75 -16.44
C ILE A 150 6.96 -13.68 -17.44
N LEU A 151 7.89 -13.04 -18.14
CA LEU A 151 7.59 -11.98 -19.10
C LEU A 151 6.60 -12.46 -20.19
N ASN A 152 6.79 -13.69 -20.70
CA ASN A 152 5.89 -14.29 -21.65
C ASN A 152 4.46 -14.49 -21.08
N GLN A 153 4.34 -14.88 -19.81
CA GLN A 153 3.04 -15.02 -19.14
C GLN A 153 2.36 -13.66 -18.88
N LEU A 154 3.13 -12.61 -18.57
CA LEU A 154 2.60 -11.27 -18.33
C LEU A 154 1.93 -10.69 -19.58
N GLY A 155 2.46 -10.96 -20.78
CA GLY A 155 1.88 -10.51 -22.05
C GLY A 155 0.73 -11.38 -22.57
N ASP A 156 0.40 -12.48 -21.92
CA ASP A 156 -0.75 -13.31 -22.28
C ASP A 156 -2.07 -12.71 -21.76
N THR A 157 -2.78 -12.02 -22.63
CA THR A 157 -4.07 -11.35 -22.27
C THR A 157 -5.15 -12.35 -21.84
N ALA A 158 -5.09 -13.60 -22.26
CA ALA A 158 -6.02 -14.65 -21.82
C ALA A 158 -5.82 -15.00 -20.32
N GLY A 159 -4.63 -14.71 -19.79
CA GLY A 159 -4.31 -14.87 -18.37
C GLY A 159 -4.83 -13.76 -17.47
N ILE A 160 -5.25 -12.61 -18.02
CA ILE A 160 -5.68 -11.46 -17.26
C ILE A 160 -7.12 -11.64 -16.79
N SER A 161 -7.37 -11.54 -15.49
CA SER A 161 -8.72 -11.63 -14.90
C SER A 161 -9.36 -10.26 -14.69
N LYS A 162 -8.55 -9.24 -14.43
CA LYS A 162 -8.97 -7.86 -14.16
C LYS A 162 -7.86 -6.93 -14.65
N SER A 163 -8.25 -5.86 -15.33
CA SER A 163 -7.37 -4.76 -15.69
C SER A 163 -7.97 -3.46 -15.17
N GLU A 164 -7.13 -2.65 -14.51
CA GLU A 164 -7.55 -1.36 -13.98
C GLU A 164 -6.70 -0.26 -14.57
N VAL A 165 -7.34 0.61 -15.35
CA VAL A 165 -6.70 1.79 -15.93
C VAL A 165 -6.58 2.87 -14.86
N TYR A 166 -5.38 3.34 -14.62
CA TYR A 166 -5.08 4.43 -13.71
C TYR A 166 -4.63 5.66 -14.50
N ARG A 167 -5.25 6.79 -14.21
CA ARG A 167 -4.75 8.06 -14.75
C ARG A 167 -3.44 8.40 -14.05
N ARG A 168 -2.45 8.86 -14.81
CA ARG A 168 -1.25 9.45 -14.23
C ARG A 168 -1.67 10.60 -13.32
N MET A 169 -1.29 10.49 -12.08
CA MET A 169 -1.55 11.52 -11.08
C MET A 169 -0.56 12.68 -11.28
N SER A 170 -1.04 13.91 -11.11
CA SER A 170 -0.13 15.05 -11.00
C SER A 170 0.72 14.91 -9.72
N VAL A 171 1.84 15.62 -9.67
CA VAL A 171 2.69 15.65 -8.46
C VAL A 171 1.89 16.09 -7.23
N GLU A 172 0.94 17.02 -7.40
CA GLU A 172 0.07 17.49 -6.31
C GLU A 172 -0.88 16.37 -5.84
N GLN A 173 -1.54 15.69 -6.78
CA GLN A 173 -2.43 14.55 -6.45
C GLN A 173 -1.67 13.40 -5.79
N THR A 174 -0.45 13.11 -6.25
CA THR A 174 0.41 12.09 -5.61
C THR A 174 0.73 12.49 -4.16
N ARG A 175 1.07 13.75 -3.92
CA ARG A 175 1.32 14.26 -2.55
C ARG A 175 0.08 14.18 -1.66
N GLU A 176 -1.09 14.51 -2.18
CA GLU A 176 -2.35 14.37 -1.43
C GLU A 176 -2.61 12.91 -1.04
N MET A 177 -2.41 11.98 -1.97
CA MET A 177 -2.54 10.55 -1.71
C MET A 177 -1.51 10.07 -0.67
N GLN A 178 -0.24 10.48 -0.82
CA GLN A 178 0.81 10.19 0.16
C GLN A 178 0.43 10.63 1.57
N VAL A 179 -0.10 11.85 1.72
CA VAL A 179 -0.56 12.35 3.03
C VAL A 179 -1.67 11.45 3.59
N ARG A 180 -2.69 11.13 2.80
CA ARG A 180 -3.81 10.32 3.25
C ARG A 180 -3.37 8.92 3.70
N VAL A 181 -2.60 8.23 2.86
CA VAL A 181 -2.11 6.89 3.16
C VAL A 181 -1.20 6.89 4.37
N TYR A 182 -0.25 7.82 4.44
CA TYR A 182 0.67 7.92 5.56
C TYR A 182 -0.03 8.17 6.89
N VAL A 183 -0.99 9.10 6.91
CA VAL A 183 -1.76 9.40 8.12
C VAL A 183 -2.60 8.20 8.53
N SER A 184 -3.33 7.56 7.62
CA SER A 184 -4.17 6.41 7.95
C SER A 184 -3.37 5.23 8.51
N SER A 185 -2.20 4.97 7.96
CA SER A 185 -1.32 3.86 8.41
C SER A 185 -0.57 4.14 9.71
N ASN A 186 -0.52 5.41 10.16
CA ASN A 186 0.30 5.83 11.30
C ASN A 186 -0.48 6.59 12.37
N LEU A 187 -1.82 6.51 12.40
CA LEU A 187 -2.66 7.29 13.31
C LEU A 187 -2.31 7.12 14.79
N SER A 188 -1.95 5.92 15.21
CA SER A 188 -1.68 5.56 16.60
C SER A 188 -0.34 6.09 17.14
N ARG A 189 0.55 6.58 16.27
CA ARG A 189 1.84 7.14 16.68
C ARG A 189 1.91 8.65 16.49
N ARG A 190 2.93 9.27 17.08
CA ARG A 190 3.20 10.69 16.84
C ARG A 190 3.66 10.90 15.38
N ILE A 191 2.96 11.80 14.67
CA ILE A 191 3.34 12.30 13.35
C ILE A 191 3.62 13.79 13.49
N THR A 192 4.82 14.25 13.10
CA THR A 192 5.20 15.65 13.14
C THR A 192 5.02 16.32 11.77
N LEU A 193 4.84 17.64 11.77
CA LEU A 193 4.80 18.44 10.55
C LEU A 193 6.08 18.26 9.71
N LYS A 194 7.24 18.27 10.38
CA LYS A 194 8.56 18.09 9.75
C LYS A 194 8.68 16.74 9.06
N GLU A 195 8.24 15.69 9.75
CA GLU A 195 8.23 14.32 9.22
C GLU A 195 7.35 14.23 7.97
N MET A 196 6.12 14.75 8.05
CA MET A 196 5.18 14.70 6.93
C MET A 196 5.65 15.54 5.73
N ALA A 197 6.19 16.72 5.96
CA ALA A 197 6.75 17.55 4.90
C ALA A 197 7.92 16.84 4.18
N ALA A 198 8.85 16.25 4.95
CA ALA A 198 9.96 15.49 4.40
C ALA A 198 9.47 14.29 3.58
N TYR A 199 8.44 13.57 4.06
CA TYR A 199 7.87 12.41 3.38
C TYR A 199 7.31 12.75 1.99
N VAL A 200 6.63 13.90 1.83
CA VAL A 200 6.12 14.36 0.52
C VAL A 200 7.13 15.17 -0.30
N GLY A 201 8.41 15.19 0.13
CA GLY A 201 9.48 15.89 -0.60
C GLY A 201 9.35 17.41 -0.55
N MET A 202 8.90 17.98 0.57
CA MET A 202 8.71 19.43 0.76
C MET A 202 9.41 19.91 2.03
N ASN A 203 9.74 21.21 2.11
CA ASN A 203 10.05 21.84 3.39
C ASN A 203 8.74 22.17 4.14
N GLU A 204 8.82 22.38 5.46
CA GLU A 204 7.66 22.60 6.31
C GLU A 204 6.79 23.78 5.89
N ALA A 205 7.41 24.91 5.49
CA ALA A 205 6.68 26.10 5.07
C ALA A 205 5.89 25.85 3.76
N ALA A 206 6.52 25.25 2.76
CA ALA A 206 5.86 24.87 1.51
C ALA A 206 4.74 23.85 1.75
N PHE A 207 4.97 22.88 2.63
CA PHE A 207 3.95 21.89 2.99
C PHE A 207 2.74 22.52 3.68
N CYS A 208 2.94 23.47 4.60
CA CYS A 208 1.83 24.19 5.23
C CYS A 208 0.95 24.91 4.22
N VAL A 209 1.57 25.59 3.25
CA VAL A 209 0.84 26.31 2.19
C VAL A 209 0.10 25.32 1.28
N PHE A 210 0.80 24.28 0.82
CA PHE A 210 0.23 23.20 0.01
C PHE A 210 -0.97 22.58 0.72
N PHE A 211 -0.78 22.16 1.99
CA PHE A 211 -1.80 21.45 2.74
C PHE A 211 -3.05 22.32 2.96
N LYS A 212 -2.88 23.58 3.36
CA LYS A 212 -4.00 24.50 3.57
C LYS A 212 -4.76 24.80 2.29
N ARG A 213 -4.05 24.88 1.15
CA ARG A 213 -4.66 25.09 -0.17
C ARG A 213 -5.53 23.91 -0.61
N HIS A 214 -5.06 22.67 -0.41
CA HIS A 214 -5.73 21.46 -0.91
C HIS A 214 -6.77 20.90 0.07
N TYR A 215 -6.56 21.05 1.37
CA TYR A 215 -7.45 20.48 2.42
C TYR A 215 -8.30 21.54 3.14
N GLY A 216 -8.11 22.84 2.88
CA GLY A 216 -8.84 23.93 3.53
C GLY A 216 -8.55 24.13 5.02
N GLN A 217 -7.68 23.31 5.61
CA GLN A 217 -7.33 23.27 7.03
C GLN A 217 -5.84 23.01 7.24
N THR A 218 -5.34 23.16 8.46
CA THR A 218 -3.95 22.82 8.78
C THR A 218 -3.76 21.30 8.88
N PHE A 219 -2.51 20.83 8.69
CA PHE A 219 -2.19 19.42 8.84
C PHE A 219 -2.53 18.87 10.24
N ILE A 220 -2.30 19.64 11.29
CA ILE A 220 -2.61 19.22 12.66
C ILE A 220 -4.13 19.11 12.89
N GLU A 221 -4.92 19.99 12.33
CA GLU A 221 -6.38 19.89 12.38
C GLU A 221 -6.88 18.63 11.64
N TYR A 222 -6.34 18.37 10.46
CA TYR A 222 -6.64 17.16 9.69
C TYR A 222 -6.23 15.88 10.45
N LEU A 223 -5.01 15.82 10.97
CA LEU A 223 -4.53 14.66 11.75
C LEU A 223 -5.43 14.41 12.97
N ASN A 224 -5.80 15.47 13.68
CA ASN A 224 -6.71 15.35 14.83
C ASN A 224 -8.11 14.88 14.40
N SER A 225 -8.64 15.34 13.26
CA SER A 225 -9.93 14.86 12.77
C SER A 225 -9.91 13.36 12.44
N GLN A 226 -8.85 12.87 11.78
CA GLN A 226 -8.70 11.45 11.48
C GLN A 226 -8.57 10.59 12.75
N ARG A 227 -7.83 11.08 13.75
CA ARG A 227 -7.72 10.41 15.06
C ARG A 227 -9.05 10.37 15.81
N LEU A 228 -9.85 11.43 15.74
CA LEU A 228 -11.18 11.46 16.36
C LEU A 228 -12.16 10.50 15.67
N GLU A 229 -12.12 10.39 14.35
CA GLU A 229 -12.89 9.40 13.59
C GLU A 229 -12.54 7.97 14.02
N TYR A 230 -11.23 7.68 14.12
CA TYR A 230 -10.77 6.38 14.57
C TYR A 230 -11.15 6.10 16.04
N ALA A 231 -11.07 7.11 16.91
CA ALA A 231 -11.52 6.99 18.29
C ALA A 231 -13.03 6.70 18.40
N ARG A 232 -13.84 7.33 17.55
CA ARG A 232 -15.31 7.02 17.47
C ARG A 232 -15.52 5.57 17.11
N TYR A 233 -14.86 5.10 16.06
CA TYR A 233 -14.93 3.70 15.65
C TYR A 233 -14.55 2.73 16.80
N LEU A 234 -13.48 3.02 17.54
CA LEU A 234 -13.06 2.19 18.68
C LEU A 234 -14.08 2.20 19.83
N LEU A 235 -14.69 3.36 20.12
CA LEU A 235 -15.77 3.48 21.13
C LEU A 235 -17.04 2.72 20.70
N GLU A 236 -17.37 2.74 19.42
CA GLU A 236 -18.52 2.00 18.85
C GLU A 236 -18.30 0.49 18.87
N LYS A 237 -17.07 0.05 18.59
CA LYS A 237 -16.69 -1.37 18.67
C LYS A 237 -16.74 -1.90 20.12
N GLY A 238 -16.51 -1.04 21.10
CA GLY A 238 -16.47 -1.43 22.51
C GLY A 238 -15.21 -2.22 22.88
N GLY A 239 -15.12 -2.65 24.13
CA GLY A 239 -14.03 -3.50 24.64
C GLY A 239 -12.81 -2.74 25.15
N LEU A 240 -12.72 -1.41 24.91
CA LEU A 240 -11.63 -0.55 25.40
C LEU A 240 -12.18 0.55 26.32
N SER A 241 -11.44 0.90 27.35
CA SER A 241 -11.71 2.07 28.17
C SER A 241 -11.45 3.36 27.37
N VAL A 242 -12.07 4.46 27.78
CA VAL A 242 -11.85 5.78 27.14
C VAL A 242 -10.36 6.19 27.15
N ALA A 243 -9.61 5.81 28.16
CA ALA A 243 -8.17 6.09 28.23
C ALA A 243 -7.39 5.25 27.19
N GLU A 244 -7.72 3.97 27.06
CA GLU A 244 -7.12 3.10 26.03
C GLU A 244 -7.46 3.59 24.62
N VAL A 245 -8.71 3.99 24.36
CA VAL A 245 -9.11 4.59 23.08
C VAL A 245 -8.32 5.87 22.78
N CYS A 246 -8.10 6.74 23.77
CA CYS A 246 -7.28 7.94 23.62
C CYS A 246 -5.89 7.60 23.10
N TYR A 247 -5.19 6.66 23.73
CA TYR A 247 -3.83 6.28 23.32
C TYR A 247 -3.82 5.48 22.01
N ALA A 248 -4.75 4.54 21.82
CA ALA A 248 -4.87 3.75 20.60
C ALA A 248 -5.15 4.62 19.37
N SER A 249 -5.88 5.74 19.54
CA SER A 249 -6.13 6.70 18.47
C SER A 249 -5.02 7.74 18.28
N GLY A 250 -3.89 7.61 19.00
CA GLY A 250 -2.69 8.42 18.81
C GLY A 250 -2.68 9.76 19.58
N PHE A 251 -3.61 9.98 20.53
CA PHE A 251 -3.54 11.13 21.42
C PHE A 251 -2.65 10.83 22.64
N GLU A 252 -1.78 11.77 22.97
CA GLU A 252 -0.87 11.66 24.12
C GLU A 252 -1.49 12.20 25.43
N SER A 253 -2.55 13.04 25.33
CA SER A 253 -3.19 13.70 26.47
C SER A 253 -4.69 13.42 26.52
N PRO A 254 -5.19 12.69 27.53
CA PRO A 254 -6.63 12.46 27.72
C PRO A 254 -7.45 13.75 27.86
N ALA A 255 -6.89 14.80 28.47
CA ALA A 255 -7.56 16.08 28.61
C ALA A 255 -7.72 16.79 27.25
N TYR A 256 -6.67 16.77 26.42
CA TYR A 256 -6.71 17.32 25.06
C TYR A 256 -7.66 16.53 24.17
N PHE A 257 -7.58 15.20 24.21
CA PHE A 257 -8.50 14.28 23.51
C PHE A 257 -9.97 14.59 23.88
N SER A 258 -10.31 14.59 25.15
CA SER A 258 -11.69 14.80 25.62
C SER A 258 -12.26 16.16 25.19
N ARG A 259 -11.42 17.21 25.20
CA ARG A 259 -11.80 18.55 24.73
C ARG A 259 -12.09 18.55 23.23
N LEU A 260 -11.20 17.96 22.41
CA LEU A 260 -11.40 17.89 20.96
C LEU A 260 -12.58 17.00 20.59
N PHE A 261 -12.72 15.84 21.23
CA PHE A 261 -13.83 14.92 21.01
C PHE A 261 -15.16 15.60 21.29
N ARG A 262 -15.29 16.30 22.44
CA ARG A 262 -16.50 17.05 22.77
C ARG A 262 -16.77 18.18 21.77
N LYS A 263 -15.75 18.87 21.30
CA LYS A 263 -15.89 19.91 20.26
C LYS A 263 -16.43 19.32 18.95
N SER A 264 -15.98 18.12 18.59
CA SER A 264 -16.35 17.45 17.33
C SER A 264 -17.72 16.77 17.39
N THR A 265 -18.08 16.14 18.53
CA THR A 265 -19.28 15.28 18.65
C THR A 265 -20.39 15.90 19.50
N GLY A 266 -20.13 17.03 20.17
CA GLY A 266 -21.06 17.66 21.11
C GLY A 266 -21.08 17.01 22.50
N THR A 267 -20.53 15.79 22.67
CA THR A 267 -20.56 15.01 23.92
C THR A 267 -19.18 14.57 24.37
N SER A 268 -19.04 14.20 25.65
CA SER A 268 -17.77 13.63 26.12
C SER A 268 -17.57 12.20 25.59
N PRO A 269 -16.31 11.72 25.45
CA PRO A 269 -16.04 10.33 25.04
C PRO A 269 -16.76 9.29 25.90
N SER A 270 -16.81 9.52 27.24
CA SER A 270 -17.51 8.60 28.15
C SER A 270 -19.03 8.62 27.99
N ALA A 271 -19.63 9.77 27.68
CA ALA A 271 -21.09 9.87 27.40
C ALA A 271 -21.41 9.22 26.04
N TYR A 272 -20.54 9.42 25.05
CA TYR A 272 -20.67 8.80 23.74
C TYR A 272 -20.59 7.27 23.83
N ALA A 273 -19.59 6.72 24.53
CA ALA A 273 -19.45 5.27 24.73
C ALA A 273 -20.69 4.64 25.40
N ARG A 274 -21.27 5.32 26.40
CA ARG A 274 -22.52 4.85 27.05
C ARG A 274 -23.71 4.84 26.10
N SER A 275 -23.90 5.93 25.34
CA SER A 275 -25.02 6.01 24.39
C SER A 275 -24.98 4.93 23.31
N VAL A 276 -23.78 4.54 22.87
CA VAL A 276 -23.60 3.44 21.90
C VAL A 276 -23.92 2.08 22.56
N ALA A 277 -23.46 1.86 23.80
CA ALA A 277 -23.75 0.62 24.52
C ALA A 277 -25.27 0.44 24.77
N ASP A 278 -25.96 1.50 25.13
CA ASP A 278 -27.41 1.50 25.35
C ASP A 278 -28.19 1.19 24.05
N ASN A 279 -27.75 1.73 22.90
CA ASN A 279 -28.35 1.45 21.60
C ASN A 279 -28.15 0.00 21.15
N HIS A 280 -27.04 -0.65 21.49
CA HIS A 280 -26.80 -2.08 21.20
C HIS A 280 -27.66 -3.02 22.06
N LEU A 281 -28.10 -2.60 23.23
CA LEU A 281 -29.00 -3.37 24.11
C LEU A 281 -30.47 -3.27 23.67
N THR A 282 -30.84 -2.24 22.91
CA THR A 282 -32.22 -1.99 22.49
C THR A 282 -32.61 -2.71 21.18
N ILE A 283 -31.62 -3.29 20.47
CA ILE A 283 -31.82 -3.98 19.16
C ILE A 283 -31.79 -5.52 19.30
N LYS A 284 -31.69 -6.03 20.51
CA LYS A 284 -31.92 -7.44 20.83
C LYS A 284 -33.31 -7.61 21.43
#